data_b9822b6844d14eb5098df158a3d6245c
#
_entry.id   b9822b6844d14eb5098df158a3d6245c
#
_cell.length_a   1.000
_cell.length_b   1.000
_cell.length_c   1.000
_cell.angle_alpha   90.00
_cell.angle_beta   90.00
_cell.angle_gamma   90.00
#
_symmetry.space_group_name_H-M   'P 1'
#
loop_
_entity.id
_entity.type
_entity.pdbx_description
1 polymer ?
#
loop_
_entity_poly.entity_id
_entity_poly.type
_entity_poly.pdbx_seq_one_letter_code
_entity_poly.pdbx_strand_id
1 'polypeptide(L)'
;MGTHFGNIVNFIFVLAGAIIVVGISINIIKNIFSKEKTIRATVVDKQCYDKQIYRKNQAPFTRKEYIITFLCGDKKKHFNVSELSYKNYQVNQQGTLSYKGSRIIDFK
;
A
#
# COMPACT_ATOMS: atom_id res chain seq x y z
N MET A 1 -34.60 -41.20 -7.31
CA MET A 1 -33.16 -41.19 -7.29
C MET A 1 -32.53 -39.89 -7.81
N GLY A 2 -33.11 -39.18 -8.75
CA GLY A 2 -32.57 -37.94 -9.29
C GLY A 2 -32.51 -36.77 -8.29
N THR A 3 -33.37 -36.79 -7.28
CA THR A 3 -33.42 -35.67 -6.31
C THR A 3 -32.22 -35.60 -5.36
N HIS A 4 -31.69 -36.74 -4.92
CA HIS A 4 -30.54 -36.77 -4.04
C HIS A 4 -29.25 -36.29 -4.74
N PHE A 5 -29.06 -36.68 -5.99
CA PHE A 5 -27.92 -36.27 -6.76
C PHE A 5 -27.93 -34.76 -7.06
N GLY A 6 -29.11 -34.21 -7.40
CA GLY A 6 -29.27 -32.78 -7.63
C GLY A 6 -29.02 -31.94 -6.37
N ASN A 7 -29.42 -32.41 -5.20
CA ASN A 7 -29.16 -31.71 -3.95
C ASN A 7 -27.70 -31.68 -3.57
N ILE A 8 -26.96 -32.75 -3.82
CA ILE A 8 -25.52 -32.80 -3.57
C ILE A 8 -24.78 -31.81 -4.46
N VAL A 9 -25.11 -31.76 -5.75
CA VAL A 9 -24.51 -30.84 -6.70
C VAL A 9 -24.78 -29.38 -6.29
N ASN A 10 -26.01 -29.05 -5.97
CA ASN A 10 -26.37 -27.71 -5.48
C ASN A 10 -25.61 -27.34 -4.21
N PHE A 11 -25.47 -28.26 -3.27
CA PHE A 11 -24.74 -28.04 -2.04
C PHE A 11 -23.26 -27.71 -2.30
N ILE A 12 -22.62 -28.43 -3.24
CA ILE A 12 -21.23 -28.18 -3.64
C ILE A 12 -21.10 -26.80 -4.26
N PHE A 13 -22.00 -26.37 -5.13
CA PHE A 13 -21.96 -25.03 -5.75
C PHE A 13 -22.16 -23.92 -4.71
N VAL A 14 -23.06 -24.08 -3.76
CA VAL A 14 -23.27 -23.11 -2.70
C VAL A 14 -22.05 -23.00 -1.81
N LEU A 15 -21.41 -24.11 -1.46
CA LEU A 15 -20.17 -24.12 -0.67
C LEU A 15 -19.03 -23.43 -1.42
N ALA A 16 -18.82 -23.71 -2.68
CA ALA A 16 -17.79 -23.09 -3.50
C ALA A 16 -18.01 -21.59 -3.60
N GLY A 17 -19.25 -21.16 -3.84
CA GLY A 17 -19.59 -19.74 -3.88
C GLY A 17 -19.33 -19.03 -2.55
N ALA A 18 -19.69 -19.65 -1.43
CA ALA A 18 -19.43 -19.09 -0.11
C ALA A 18 -17.94 -18.92 0.19
N ILE A 19 -17.12 -19.89 -0.19
CA ILE A 19 -15.65 -19.81 -0.03
C ILE A 19 -15.08 -18.65 -0.84
N ILE A 20 -15.51 -18.46 -2.06
CA ILE A 20 -15.05 -17.37 -2.93
C ILE A 20 -15.42 -16.02 -2.33
N VAL A 21 -16.66 -15.85 -1.88
CA VAL A 21 -17.12 -14.59 -1.26
C VAL A 21 -16.34 -14.28 0.01
N VAL A 22 -16.09 -15.27 0.85
CA VAL A 22 -15.29 -15.09 2.08
C VAL A 22 -13.87 -14.69 1.73
N GLY A 23 -13.24 -15.32 0.74
CA GLY A 23 -11.88 -14.99 0.30
C GLY A 23 -11.78 -13.54 -0.21
N ILE A 24 -12.72 -13.09 -1.03
CA ILE A 24 -12.78 -11.71 -1.52
C ILE A 24 -12.98 -10.73 -0.36
N SER A 25 -13.88 -11.04 0.56
CA SER A 25 -14.15 -10.19 1.73
C SER A 25 -12.92 -10.03 2.61
N ILE A 26 -12.16 -11.08 2.85
CA ILE A 26 -10.92 -11.03 3.62
C ILE A 26 -9.90 -10.12 2.93
N ASN A 27 -9.73 -10.20 1.63
CA ASN A 27 -8.82 -9.33 0.88
C ASN A 27 -9.23 -7.86 0.96
N ILE A 28 -10.51 -7.56 0.81
CA ILE A 28 -11.04 -6.20 0.94
C ILE A 28 -10.80 -5.67 2.36
N ILE A 29 -11.08 -6.47 3.37
CA ILE A 29 -10.87 -6.09 4.77
C ILE A 29 -9.39 -5.83 5.04
N LYS A 30 -8.48 -6.64 4.54
CA LYS A 30 -7.04 -6.41 4.68
C LYS A 30 -6.59 -5.11 4.03
N ASN A 31 -7.16 -4.74 2.89
CA ASN A 31 -6.82 -3.49 2.20
C ASN A 31 -7.40 -2.26 2.89
N ILE A 32 -8.64 -2.36 3.41
CA ILE A 32 -9.32 -1.25 4.08
C ILE A 32 -8.81 -1.08 5.51
N PHE A 33 -8.58 -2.18 6.21
CA PHE A 33 -8.13 -2.21 7.59
C PHE A 33 -6.66 -2.62 7.71
N SER A 34 -5.83 -2.31 6.71
CA SER A 34 -4.40 -2.50 6.88
C SER A 34 -3.98 -1.72 8.12
N LYS A 35 -3.51 -2.44 9.13
CA LYS A 35 -3.15 -1.84 10.40
C LYS A 35 -1.97 -0.91 10.23
N GLU A 36 -2.01 0.21 10.93
CA GLU A 36 -0.85 1.05 11.09
C GLU A 36 0.28 0.22 11.68
N LYS A 37 1.42 0.19 11.00
CA LYS A 37 2.61 -0.49 11.46
C LYS A 37 3.61 0.54 11.96
N THR A 38 4.22 0.23 13.09
CA THR A 38 5.25 1.08 13.69
C THR A 38 6.55 0.30 13.74
N ILE A 39 7.59 0.85 13.16
CA ILE A 39 8.91 0.22 13.11
C ILE A 39 9.98 1.28 13.24
N ARG A 40 11.11 0.90 13.85
CA ARG A 40 12.26 1.78 13.89
C ARG A 40 12.93 1.80 12.52
N ALA A 41 13.18 2.99 12.01
CA ALA A 41 13.68 3.18 10.66
C ALA A 41 14.72 4.30 10.61
N THR A 42 15.58 4.23 9.60
CA THR A 42 16.59 5.26 9.31
C THR A 42 16.39 5.76 7.90
N VAL A 43 16.42 7.08 7.73
CA VAL A 43 16.40 7.68 6.39
C VAL A 43 17.75 7.44 5.74
N VAL A 44 17.79 6.65 4.67
CA VAL A 44 19.05 6.32 3.98
C VAL A 44 19.22 7.06 2.68
N ASP A 45 18.13 7.52 2.07
CA ASP A 45 18.19 8.25 0.81
C ASP A 45 16.97 9.16 0.65
N LYS A 46 17.17 10.25 -0.11
CA LYS A 46 16.11 11.18 -0.48
C LYS A 46 16.27 11.48 -1.96
N GLN A 47 15.21 11.33 -2.71
CA GLN A 47 15.20 11.58 -4.15
C GLN A 47 14.09 12.56 -4.51
N CYS A 48 14.45 13.52 -5.36
CA CYS A 48 13.50 14.45 -5.94
C CYS A 48 13.70 14.40 -7.46
N TYR A 49 12.64 14.13 -8.19
CA TYR A 49 12.70 14.08 -9.64
C TYR A 49 11.48 14.71 -10.27
N ASP A 50 11.66 15.18 -11.49
CA ASP A 50 10.59 15.79 -12.28
C ASP A 50 9.88 14.69 -13.07
N LYS A 51 8.56 14.62 -12.91
CA LYS A 51 7.71 13.70 -13.65
C LYS A 51 6.88 14.50 -14.64
N GLN A 52 6.98 14.13 -15.92
CA GLN A 52 6.12 14.73 -16.94
C GLN A 52 4.75 14.04 -16.92
N ILE A 53 3.71 14.84 -16.83
CA ILE A 53 2.33 14.36 -16.83
C ILE A 53 1.68 14.75 -18.13
N TYR A 54 1.17 13.75 -18.86
CA TYR A 54 0.47 13.93 -20.10
C TYR A 54 -1.02 13.70 -19.87
N ARG A 55 -1.81 14.73 -20.11
CA ARG A 55 -3.26 14.62 -20.05
C ARG A 55 -3.86 14.87 -21.41
N LYS A 56 -4.94 14.17 -21.73
CA LYS A 56 -5.67 14.33 -22.99
C LYS A 56 -6.20 15.76 -23.11
N ASN A 57 -5.93 16.42 -24.25
CA ASN A 57 -6.36 17.79 -24.54
C ASN A 57 -5.73 18.88 -23.66
N GLN A 58 -4.59 18.59 -23.00
CA GLN A 58 -3.85 19.58 -22.24
C GLN A 58 -2.39 19.54 -22.59
N ALA A 59 -1.72 20.69 -22.46
CA ALA A 59 -0.26 20.73 -22.59
C ALA A 59 0.38 19.87 -21.49
N PRO A 60 1.46 19.14 -21.81
CA PRO A 60 2.19 18.39 -20.79
C PRO A 60 2.75 19.35 -19.74
N PHE A 61 2.64 18.95 -18.48
CA PHE A 61 3.19 19.72 -17.37
C PHE A 61 4.13 18.87 -16.53
N THR A 62 5.08 19.51 -15.86
CA THR A 62 6.05 18.86 -15.01
C THR A 62 5.60 18.94 -13.57
N ARG A 63 5.62 17.81 -12.88
CA ARG A 63 5.34 17.69 -11.45
C ARG A 63 6.55 17.14 -10.74
N LYS A 64 6.93 17.74 -9.62
CA LYS A 64 8.01 17.23 -8.80
C LYS A 64 7.49 16.13 -7.89
N GLU A 65 8.20 15.02 -7.85
CA GLU A 65 7.93 13.92 -6.93
C GLU A 65 9.08 13.78 -5.94
N TYR A 66 8.71 13.57 -4.69
CA TYR A 66 9.65 13.44 -3.59
C TYR A 66 9.54 12.05 -3.01
N ILE A 67 10.65 11.33 -2.99
CA ILE A 67 10.71 9.98 -2.48
C ILE A 67 11.75 9.93 -1.36
N ILE A 68 11.36 9.35 -0.24
CA ILE A 68 12.26 9.07 0.87
C ILE A 68 12.38 7.56 1.02
N THR A 69 13.62 7.08 1.13
CA THR A 69 13.92 5.67 1.36
C THR A 69 14.29 5.47 2.81
N PHE A 70 13.57 4.57 3.47
CA PHE A 70 13.82 4.19 4.85
C PHE A 70 14.42 2.79 4.90
N LEU A 71 15.44 2.61 5.72
CA LEU A 71 15.95 1.30 6.06
C LEU A 71 15.18 0.79 7.29
N CYS A 72 14.33 -0.20 7.09
CA CYS A 72 13.50 -0.81 8.12
C CYS A 72 14.06 -2.21 8.42
N GLY A 73 14.95 -2.32 9.40
CA GLY A 73 15.69 -3.56 9.63
C GLY A 73 16.59 -3.87 8.45
N ASP A 74 16.36 -4.99 7.78
CA ASP A 74 17.15 -5.41 6.61
C ASP A 74 16.54 -5.00 5.28
N LYS A 75 15.37 -4.34 5.30
CA LYS A 75 14.63 -4.01 4.09
C LYS A 75 14.60 -2.51 3.87
N LYS A 76 14.75 -2.10 2.62
CA LYS A 76 14.56 -0.71 2.20
C LYS A 76 13.13 -0.52 1.71
N LYS A 77 12.50 0.54 2.20
CA LYS A 77 11.15 0.92 1.77
C LYS A 77 11.15 2.33 1.23
N HIS A 78 10.47 2.52 0.11
CA HIS A 78 10.37 3.81 -0.57
C HIS A 78 8.97 4.37 -0.36
N PHE A 79 8.90 5.65 0.01
CA PHE A 79 7.63 6.33 0.22
C PHE A 79 7.58 7.63 -0.55
N ASN A 80 6.47 7.88 -1.23
CA ASN A 80 6.17 9.19 -1.77
C ASN A 80 5.73 10.12 -0.65
N VAL A 81 6.35 11.28 -0.55
CA VAL A 81 6.05 12.25 0.50
C VAL A 81 5.77 13.62 -0.10
N SER A 82 5.20 14.51 0.69
CA SER A 82 5.03 15.90 0.31
C SER A 82 6.36 16.65 0.33
N GLU A 83 6.41 17.80 -0.33
CA GLU A 83 7.59 18.67 -0.32
C GLU A 83 7.99 19.05 1.11
N LEU A 84 7.02 19.36 1.96
CA LEU A 84 7.29 19.73 3.34
C LEU A 84 7.93 18.59 4.12
N SER A 85 7.41 17.38 3.99
CA SER A 85 7.99 16.21 4.65
C SER A 85 9.39 15.89 4.12
N TYR A 86 9.61 16.05 2.82
CA TYR A 86 10.91 15.85 2.21
C TYR A 86 11.97 16.81 2.78
N LYS A 87 11.60 18.07 2.99
CA LYS A 87 12.49 19.08 3.58
C LYS A 87 12.76 18.82 5.06
N ASN A 88 11.78 18.29 5.79
CA ASN A 88 11.90 18.07 7.22
C ASN A 88 12.74 16.84 7.59
N TYR A 89 12.79 15.83 6.73
CA TYR A 89 13.53 14.62 7.01
C TYR A 89 14.95 14.73 6.45
N GLN A 90 15.92 14.31 7.25
CA GLN A 90 17.33 14.36 6.88
C GLN A 90 17.87 12.96 6.70
N VAL A 91 18.81 12.80 5.76
CA VAL A 91 19.54 11.55 5.58
C VAL A 91 20.29 11.19 6.85
N ASN A 92 20.27 9.92 7.22
CA ASN A 92 20.79 9.34 8.46
C ASN A 92 19.94 9.66 9.71
N GLN A 93 18.80 10.33 9.55
CA GLN A 93 17.87 10.53 10.66
C GLN A 93 17.27 9.20 11.09
N GLN A 94 17.36 8.90 12.38
CA GLN A 94 16.78 7.69 12.97
C GLN A 94 15.52 8.07 13.76
N GLY A 95 14.52 7.20 13.71
CA GLY A 95 13.31 7.43 14.44
C GLY A 95 12.33 6.29 14.29
N THR A 96 11.14 6.50 14.83
CA THR A 96 10.05 5.54 14.74
C THR A 96 9.14 5.93 13.57
N LEU A 97 9.05 5.05 12.59
CA LEU A 97 8.22 5.23 11.40
C LEU A 97 6.88 4.56 11.62
N SER A 98 5.82 5.32 11.50
CA SER A 98 4.45 4.81 11.48
C SER A 98 3.92 4.92 10.06
N TYR A 99 3.48 3.80 9.50
CA TYR A 99 3.00 3.76 8.14
C TYR A 99 1.82 2.81 8.00
N LYS A 100 1.02 3.05 6.97
CA LYS A 100 -0.11 2.22 6.61
C LYS A 100 -0.02 1.93 5.11
N GLY A 101 0.27 0.66 4.76
CA GLY A 101 0.55 0.30 3.38
C GLY A 101 1.76 1.04 2.82
N SER A 102 1.57 1.83 1.77
CA SER A 102 2.61 2.65 1.14
C SER A 102 2.59 4.12 1.59
N ARG A 103 1.79 4.45 2.60
CA ARG A 103 1.59 5.81 3.07
C ARG A 103 2.23 6.00 4.44
N ILE A 104 3.04 7.05 4.57
CA ILE A 104 3.62 7.45 5.86
C ILE A 104 2.55 8.19 6.66
N ILE A 105 2.36 7.79 7.92
CA ILE A 105 1.49 8.48 8.86
C ILE A 105 2.32 9.46 9.69
N ASP A 106 3.46 9.01 10.22
CA ASP A 106 4.32 9.83 11.07
C ASP A 106 5.73 9.24 11.12
N PHE A 107 6.71 10.09 11.39
CA PHE A 107 8.10 9.70 11.63
C PHE A 107 8.69 10.60 12.71
N LYS A 108 8.99 10.01 13.85
CA LYS A 108 9.51 10.72 15.02
C LYS A 108 10.85 10.23 15.48
#